data_07af142bcfcb4c0d025299db1a477a81
#
_entry.id   07af142bcfcb4c0d025299db1a477a81
#
_cell.length_a   1.000
_cell.length_b   1.000
_cell.length_c   1.000
_cell.angle_alpha   90.00
_cell.angle_beta   90.00
_cell.angle_gamma   90.00
#
_symmetry.space_group_name_H-M   'P 1'
#
loop_
_entity.id
_entity.type
_entity.pdbx_description
1 polymer ?
#
loop_
_entity_poly.entity_id
_entity_poly.type
_entity_poly.pdbx_seq_one_letter_code
_entity_poly.pdbx_strand_id
1 'polypeptide(L)'
;MENINSNLVGLTDSEVQKRIDEGKVNISTNIKTKSIKRIFCDNIFTLFNLINVILLAALIFVGSHKNMLFIGVVIANIIIGIVQEIRSKISVDKLTILSEKKINVLRNGKIAEISKDEIVLDDILVLSRGSQIPADCIVCDGNCRVNESLLTGESNLIEKNVGDELLSGSFIAAGKCYAQAVKVGADCYAAKINNEAKYIKKVNSQIMESFNFIIKICTFVLFPIGIAFFIRQFTLPDATLQSAVISTVASLVGMIPKGMILLTSS
;
A
#
# COMPACT_ATOMS: atom_id res chain seq x y z
N MET A 1 -26.79 -25.83 22.41
CA MET A 1 -26.24 -26.71 21.37
C MET A 1 -27.22 -26.64 20.20
N GLU A 2 -26.90 -25.82 19.20
CA GLU A 2 -27.79 -25.65 18.02
C GLU A 2 -27.64 -26.89 17.14
N ASN A 3 -28.75 -27.44 16.70
CA ASN A 3 -28.82 -28.55 15.75
C ASN A 3 -28.15 -28.15 14.44
N ILE A 4 -26.87 -28.51 14.30
CA ILE A 4 -26.21 -28.54 13.00
C ILE A 4 -26.89 -29.68 12.23
N ASN A 5 -27.41 -29.38 11.06
CA ASN A 5 -27.93 -30.41 10.17
C ASN A 5 -26.83 -31.48 10.01
N SER A 6 -27.10 -32.69 10.41
CA SER A 6 -26.11 -33.79 10.56
C SER A 6 -25.37 -34.18 9.27
N ASN A 7 -25.71 -33.53 8.14
CA ASN A 7 -25.12 -33.77 6.83
C ASN A 7 -24.01 -32.75 6.43
N LEU A 8 -23.79 -31.65 7.21
CA LEU A 8 -22.77 -30.66 6.90
C LEU A 8 -21.48 -30.94 7.71
N VAL A 9 -20.50 -31.56 7.09
CA VAL A 9 -19.22 -31.92 7.77
C VAL A 9 -18.10 -30.90 7.49
N GLY A 10 -18.18 -30.19 6.37
CA GLY A 10 -17.13 -29.27 5.91
C GLY A 10 -15.88 -30.01 5.40
N LEU A 11 -14.88 -29.26 4.94
CA LEU A 11 -13.64 -29.83 4.40
C LEU A 11 -12.78 -30.46 5.49
N THR A 12 -12.06 -31.50 5.15
CA THR A 12 -10.99 -32.10 5.96
C THR A 12 -9.69 -31.30 5.80
N ASP A 13 -8.75 -31.43 6.73
CA ASP A 13 -7.46 -30.72 6.66
C ASP A 13 -6.67 -31.09 5.40
N SER A 14 -6.77 -32.34 4.92
CA SER A 14 -6.14 -32.78 3.68
C SER A 14 -6.75 -32.12 2.44
N GLU A 15 -8.07 -31.93 2.42
CA GLU A 15 -8.76 -31.24 1.31
C GLU A 15 -8.44 -29.75 1.33
N VAL A 16 -8.37 -29.11 2.50
CA VAL A 16 -7.94 -27.71 2.66
C VAL A 16 -6.53 -27.54 2.10
N GLN A 17 -5.58 -28.42 2.49
CA GLN A 17 -4.21 -28.33 1.99
C GLN A 17 -4.16 -28.47 0.46
N LYS A 18 -4.93 -29.41 -0.11
CA LYS A 18 -5.04 -29.56 -1.55
C LYS A 18 -5.53 -28.27 -2.24
N ARG A 19 -6.55 -27.58 -1.68
CA ARG A 19 -7.04 -26.31 -2.22
C ARG A 19 -5.99 -25.21 -2.14
N ILE A 20 -5.20 -25.18 -1.07
CA ILE A 20 -4.08 -24.24 -0.90
C ILE A 20 -3.02 -24.50 -1.98
N ASP A 21 -2.62 -25.74 -2.19
CA ASP A 21 -1.62 -26.13 -3.20
C ASP A 21 -2.09 -25.83 -4.63
N GLU A 22 -3.40 -25.93 -4.89
CA GLU A 22 -4.04 -25.52 -6.15
C GLU A 22 -4.16 -23.99 -6.30
N GLY A 23 -3.79 -23.19 -5.30
CA GLY A 23 -3.93 -21.73 -5.29
C GLY A 23 -5.36 -21.22 -5.16
N LYS A 24 -6.32 -22.08 -4.78
CA LYS A 24 -7.74 -21.76 -4.59
C LYS A 24 -8.01 -21.19 -3.19
N VAL A 25 -7.33 -20.10 -2.86
CA VAL A 25 -7.38 -19.44 -1.55
C VAL A 25 -7.91 -18.02 -1.72
N ASN A 26 -8.67 -17.54 -0.75
CA ASN A 26 -9.27 -16.21 -0.75
C ASN A 26 -8.24 -15.10 -0.42
N ILE A 27 -7.08 -15.13 -1.08
CA ILE A 27 -6.05 -14.11 -0.90
C ILE A 27 -6.59 -12.78 -1.43
N SER A 28 -6.85 -11.85 -0.52
CA SER A 28 -7.26 -10.51 -0.92
C SER A 28 -6.10 -9.80 -1.61
N THR A 29 -6.36 -9.20 -2.78
CA THR A 29 -5.43 -8.27 -3.44
C THR A 29 -5.38 -6.94 -2.68
N ASN A 30 -5.19 -6.99 -1.36
CA ASN A 30 -5.01 -5.80 -0.54
C ASN A 30 -3.82 -5.00 -1.07
N ILE A 31 -3.93 -3.68 -1.03
CA ILE A 31 -2.86 -2.76 -1.40
C ILE A 31 -1.65 -3.13 -0.54
N LYS A 32 -0.71 -3.87 -1.12
CA LYS A 32 0.54 -4.20 -0.42
C LYS A 32 1.25 -2.87 -0.15
N THR A 33 1.41 -2.53 1.11
CA THR A 33 2.24 -1.41 1.51
C THR A 33 3.67 -1.60 0.97
N LYS A 34 4.38 -0.50 0.70
CA LYS A 34 5.75 -0.57 0.17
C LYS A 34 6.63 -1.47 1.04
N SER A 35 7.48 -2.27 0.44
CA SER A 35 8.46 -3.05 1.19
C SER A 35 9.51 -2.13 1.82
N ILE A 36 10.07 -2.52 2.96
CA ILE A 36 11.12 -1.75 3.65
C ILE A 36 12.30 -1.46 2.70
N LYS A 37 12.73 -2.45 1.91
CA LYS A 37 13.81 -2.27 0.92
C LYS A 37 13.48 -1.16 -0.09
N ARG A 38 12.24 -1.09 -0.55
CA ARG A 38 11.80 -0.07 -1.49
C ARG A 38 11.78 1.31 -0.85
N ILE A 39 11.39 1.43 0.43
CA ILE A 39 11.45 2.67 1.19
C ILE A 39 12.89 3.21 1.23
N PHE A 40 13.86 2.36 1.55
CA PHE A 40 15.28 2.74 1.53
C PHE A 40 15.73 3.20 0.14
N CYS A 41 15.42 2.45 -0.92
CA CYS A 41 15.78 2.83 -2.28
C CYS A 41 15.14 4.14 -2.71
N ASP A 42 13.86 4.32 -2.45
CA ASP A 42 13.10 5.53 -2.83
C ASP A 42 13.66 6.80 -2.13
N ASN A 43 14.17 6.67 -0.90
CA ASN A 43 14.74 7.80 -0.14
C ASN A 43 16.22 8.06 -0.45
N ILE A 44 17.00 7.04 -0.80
CA ILE A 44 18.44 7.19 -1.09
C ILE A 44 18.67 7.59 -2.55
N PHE A 45 18.05 6.91 -3.50
CA PHE A 45 18.27 7.11 -4.94
C PHE A 45 17.33 8.16 -5.52
N THR A 46 17.37 9.37 -4.96
CA THR A 46 16.66 10.52 -5.50
C THR A 46 17.57 11.35 -6.40
N LEU A 47 17.01 12.05 -7.39
CA LEU A 47 17.75 12.98 -8.24
C LEU A 47 18.46 14.05 -7.39
N PHE A 48 17.81 14.46 -6.30
CA PHE A 48 18.37 15.41 -5.33
C PHE A 48 19.66 14.88 -4.67
N ASN A 49 19.64 13.66 -4.17
CA ASN A 49 20.81 13.05 -3.55
C ASN A 49 21.93 12.85 -4.56
N LEU A 50 21.61 12.50 -5.82
CA LEU A 50 22.60 12.42 -6.90
C LEU A 50 23.33 13.75 -7.10
N ILE A 51 22.60 14.86 -7.15
CA ILE A 51 23.22 16.20 -7.26
C ILE A 51 24.15 16.47 -6.07
N ASN A 52 23.69 16.19 -4.84
CA ASN A 52 24.53 16.38 -3.66
C ASN A 52 25.81 15.53 -3.70
N VAL A 53 25.73 14.30 -4.22
CA VAL A 53 26.91 13.44 -4.42
C VAL A 53 27.87 14.05 -5.44
N ILE A 54 27.37 14.61 -6.54
CA ILE A 54 28.20 15.29 -7.55
C ILE A 54 28.88 16.53 -6.92
N LEU A 55 28.15 17.34 -6.17
CA LEU A 55 28.69 18.50 -5.49
C LEU A 55 29.75 18.12 -4.43
N LEU A 56 29.52 17.04 -3.71
CA LEU A 56 30.50 16.48 -2.77
C LEU A 56 31.78 16.02 -3.50
N ALA A 57 31.64 15.30 -4.61
CA ALA A 57 32.78 14.87 -5.41
C ALA A 57 33.59 16.06 -5.93
N ALA A 58 32.94 17.14 -6.36
CA ALA A 58 33.60 18.37 -6.78
C ALA A 58 34.41 19.01 -5.64
N LEU A 59 33.87 19.06 -4.42
CA LEU A 59 34.61 19.57 -3.25
C LEU A 59 35.79 18.70 -2.83
N ILE A 60 35.67 17.39 -2.95
CA ILE A 60 36.77 16.45 -2.71
C ILE A 60 37.89 16.69 -3.73
N PHE A 61 37.52 16.84 -5.01
CA PHE A 61 38.47 17.06 -6.10
C PHE A 61 39.32 18.32 -5.89
N VAL A 62 38.72 19.40 -5.37
CA VAL A 62 39.45 20.64 -5.07
C VAL A 62 40.06 20.69 -3.65
N GLY A 63 39.98 19.58 -2.88
CA GLY A 63 40.61 19.46 -1.56
C GLY A 63 39.94 20.28 -0.46
N SER A 64 38.67 20.69 -0.61
CA SER A 64 37.97 21.57 0.32
C SER A 64 37.14 20.81 1.36
N HIS A 65 37.80 20.18 2.33
CA HIS A 65 37.14 19.36 3.37
C HIS A 65 36.23 20.13 4.30
N LYS A 66 36.57 21.41 4.60
CA LYS A 66 35.76 22.25 5.51
C LYS A 66 34.34 22.55 5.01
N ASN A 67 34.14 22.56 3.70
CA ASN A 67 32.87 22.88 3.08
C ASN A 67 31.98 21.65 2.85
N MET A 68 32.36 20.46 3.34
CA MET A 68 31.59 19.21 3.21
C MET A 68 30.52 19.04 4.30
N LEU A 69 30.42 19.97 5.27
CA LEU A 69 29.46 19.89 6.39
C LEU A 69 27.99 19.77 5.94
N PHE A 70 27.65 20.27 4.73
CA PHE A 70 26.28 20.15 4.20
C PHE A 70 25.86 18.68 4.01
N ILE A 71 26.80 17.76 3.82
CA ILE A 71 26.48 16.33 3.67
C ILE A 71 25.84 15.74 4.92
N GLY A 72 26.22 16.27 6.10
CA GLY A 72 25.58 15.89 7.36
C GLY A 72 24.08 16.19 7.38
N VAL A 73 23.69 17.34 6.80
CA VAL A 73 22.28 17.72 6.66
C VAL A 73 21.57 16.80 5.65
N VAL A 74 22.23 16.44 4.56
CA VAL A 74 21.66 15.50 3.56
C VAL A 74 21.44 14.14 4.19
N ILE A 75 22.41 13.60 4.92
CA ILE A 75 22.28 12.32 5.62
C ILE A 75 21.16 12.37 6.66
N ALA A 76 21.10 13.44 7.46
CA ALA A 76 20.03 13.62 8.44
C ALA A 76 18.64 13.62 7.78
N ASN A 77 18.48 14.32 6.64
CA ASN A 77 17.22 14.35 5.90
C ASN A 77 16.83 12.96 5.37
N ILE A 78 17.78 12.18 4.85
CA ILE A 78 17.55 10.80 4.40
C ILE A 78 17.07 9.94 5.57
N ILE A 79 17.73 10.03 6.72
CA ILE A 79 17.35 9.27 7.92
C ILE A 79 15.95 9.66 8.38
N ILE A 80 15.65 10.96 8.45
CA ILE A 80 14.32 11.46 8.84
C ILE A 80 13.25 10.93 7.88
N GLY A 81 13.47 11.03 6.57
CA GLY A 81 12.53 10.54 5.56
C GLY A 81 12.25 9.04 5.71
N ILE A 82 13.29 8.22 5.85
CA ILE A 82 13.18 6.77 6.07
C ILE A 82 12.38 6.48 7.34
N VAL A 83 12.71 7.14 8.46
CA VAL A 83 12.03 6.93 9.75
C VAL A 83 10.55 7.32 9.66
N GLN A 84 10.23 8.45 9.02
CA GLN A 84 8.84 8.89 8.83
C GLN A 84 8.05 7.89 7.98
N GLU A 85 8.60 7.44 6.84
CA GLU A 85 7.92 6.51 5.95
C GLU A 85 7.74 5.12 6.59
N ILE A 86 8.73 4.63 7.37
CA ILE A 86 8.60 3.39 8.15
C ILE A 86 7.53 3.52 9.23
N ARG A 87 7.48 4.65 9.97
CA ARG A 87 6.43 4.88 10.98
C ARG A 87 5.05 4.93 10.36
N SER A 88 4.89 5.62 9.23
CA SER A 88 3.64 5.68 8.48
C SER A 88 3.20 4.28 8.04
N LYS A 89 4.13 3.49 7.46
CA LYS A 89 3.87 2.10 7.08
C LYS A 89 3.38 1.26 8.27
N ILE A 90 4.10 1.29 9.39
CA ILE A 90 3.72 0.52 10.59
C ILE A 90 2.33 0.91 11.09
N SER A 91 1.99 2.21 11.05
CA SER A 91 0.66 2.69 11.47
C SER A 91 -0.44 2.17 10.54
N VAL A 92 -0.22 2.18 9.23
CA VAL A 92 -1.17 1.65 8.25
C VAL A 92 -1.30 0.12 8.40
N ASP A 93 -0.20 -0.60 8.53
CA ASP A 93 -0.20 -2.06 8.72
C ASP A 93 -0.96 -2.46 10.00
N LYS A 94 -0.78 -1.73 11.11
CA LYS A 94 -1.53 -1.94 12.36
C LYS A 94 -3.03 -1.73 12.19
N LEU A 95 -3.45 -0.68 11.48
CA LEU A 95 -4.87 -0.42 11.21
C LEU A 95 -5.48 -1.53 10.35
N THR A 96 -4.73 -2.06 9.40
CA THR A 96 -5.16 -3.20 8.56
C THR A 96 -5.38 -4.44 9.40
N ILE A 97 -4.43 -4.81 10.29
CA ILE A 97 -4.56 -5.96 11.18
C ILE A 97 -5.76 -5.83 12.13
N LEU A 98 -6.00 -4.64 12.69
CA LEU A 98 -7.14 -4.39 13.58
C LEU A 98 -8.49 -4.46 12.85
N SER A 99 -8.50 -4.30 11.53
CA SER A 99 -9.70 -4.39 10.69
C SER A 99 -9.98 -5.81 10.18
N GLU A 100 -9.05 -6.77 10.36
CA GLU A 100 -9.25 -8.16 9.97
C GLU A 100 -10.22 -8.86 10.93
N LYS A 101 -11.48 -8.92 10.52
CA LYS A 101 -12.47 -9.74 11.22
C LYS A 101 -12.20 -11.21 10.92
N LYS A 102 -12.09 -12.01 11.97
CA LYS A 102 -12.06 -13.45 11.88
C LYS A 102 -13.41 -13.99 11.44
N ILE A 103 -13.41 -15.13 10.78
CA ILE A 103 -14.58 -15.74 10.16
C ILE A 103 -14.69 -17.16 10.65
N ASN A 104 -15.92 -17.56 11.01
CA ASN A 104 -16.22 -18.91 11.43
C ASN A 104 -16.42 -19.80 10.19
N VAL A 105 -15.71 -20.90 10.14
CA VAL A 105 -15.83 -21.93 9.10
C VAL A 105 -16.11 -23.30 9.75
N LEU A 106 -16.82 -24.14 9.05
CA LEU A 106 -17.05 -25.53 9.43
C LEU A 106 -16.02 -26.41 8.71
N ARG A 107 -15.09 -27.00 9.44
CA ARG A 107 -14.08 -27.95 8.95
C ARG A 107 -14.02 -29.16 9.88
N ASN A 108 -13.85 -30.36 9.38
CA ASN A 108 -13.82 -31.60 10.18
C ASN A 108 -15.01 -31.73 11.15
N GLY A 109 -16.20 -31.27 10.76
CA GLY A 109 -17.38 -31.26 11.64
C GLY A 109 -17.33 -30.32 12.83
N LYS A 110 -16.33 -29.40 12.88
CA LYS A 110 -16.16 -28.43 13.96
C LYS A 110 -16.10 -27.01 13.40
N ILE A 111 -16.62 -26.05 14.18
CA ILE A 111 -16.50 -24.64 13.84
C ILE A 111 -15.12 -24.17 14.27
N ALA A 112 -14.34 -23.63 13.33
CA ALA A 112 -13.04 -23.02 13.55
C ALA A 112 -13.09 -21.53 13.15
N GLU A 113 -12.35 -20.70 13.86
CA GLU A 113 -12.23 -19.27 13.57
C GLU A 113 -10.93 -19.02 12.81
N ILE A 114 -11.03 -18.56 11.56
CA ILE A 114 -9.88 -18.33 10.67
C ILE A 114 -9.87 -16.89 10.12
N SER A 115 -8.74 -16.45 9.55
CA SER A 115 -8.65 -15.23 8.79
C SER A 115 -9.40 -15.39 7.45
N LYS A 116 -9.93 -14.28 6.90
CA LYS A 116 -10.58 -14.31 5.59
C LYS A 116 -9.62 -14.76 4.46
N ASP A 117 -8.31 -14.53 4.62
CA ASP A 117 -7.29 -14.90 3.64
C ASP A 117 -6.92 -16.40 3.70
N GLU A 118 -7.40 -17.12 4.73
CA GLU A 118 -7.23 -18.58 4.89
C GLU A 118 -8.43 -19.38 4.38
N ILE A 119 -9.50 -18.71 3.90
CA ILE A 119 -10.65 -19.36 3.29
C ILE A 119 -10.22 -19.98 1.97
N VAL A 120 -10.65 -21.22 1.73
CA VAL A 120 -10.41 -21.92 0.48
C VAL A 120 -11.73 -22.17 -0.26
N LEU A 121 -11.63 -22.51 -1.55
CA LEU A 121 -12.78 -22.92 -2.33
C LEU A 121 -13.45 -24.14 -1.69
N ASP A 122 -14.77 -24.20 -1.71
CA ASP A 122 -15.64 -25.21 -1.09
C ASP A 122 -15.69 -25.18 0.46
N ASP A 123 -15.05 -24.23 1.14
CA ASP A 123 -15.23 -24.03 2.58
C ASP A 123 -16.69 -23.71 2.93
N ILE A 124 -17.18 -24.24 4.04
CA ILE A 124 -18.50 -23.90 4.59
C ILE A 124 -18.35 -22.80 5.63
N LEU A 125 -18.81 -21.60 5.29
CA LEU A 125 -18.79 -20.42 6.15
C LEU A 125 -20.01 -20.41 7.05
N VAL A 126 -19.83 -20.03 8.32
CA VAL A 126 -20.92 -19.82 9.27
C VAL A 126 -21.15 -18.33 9.38
N LEU A 127 -22.21 -17.86 8.73
CA LEU A 127 -22.53 -16.44 8.61
C LEU A 127 -23.69 -16.08 9.52
N SER A 128 -23.56 -15.02 10.30
CA SER A 128 -24.58 -14.54 11.25
C SER A 128 -24.72 -13.02 11.13
N ARG A 129 -25.69 -12.47 11.81
CA ARG A 129 -25.96 -11.03 11.83
C ARG A 129 -24.70 -10.20 12.10
N GLY A 130 -24.41 -9.23 11.24
CA GLY A 130 -23.23 -8.37 11.31
C GLY A 130 -21.97 -8.96 10.65
N SER A 131 -22.03 -10.20 10.17
CA SER A 131 -20.94 -10.79 9.37
C SER A 131 -20.89 -10.15 8.00
N GLN A 132 -19.68 -9.76 7.55
CA GLN A 132 -19.43 -9.44 6.16
C GLN A 132 -19.14 -10.75 5.41
N ILE A 133 -19.70 -10.90 4.23
CA ILE A 133 -19.50 -12.06 3.36
C ILE A 133 -18.12 -11.92 2.70
N PRO A 134 -17.16 -12.85 2.99
CA PRO A 134 -15.76 -12.69 2.58
C PRO A 134 -15.44 -13.18 1.17
N ALA A 135 -16.28 -14.09 0.66
CA ALA A 135 -16.14 -14.77 -0.64
C ALA A 135 -17.52 -14.96 -1.25
N ASP A 136 -17.63 -15.18 -2.56
CA ASP A 136 -18.94 -15.50 -3.16
C ASP A 136 -19.33 -16.92 -2.76
N CYS A 137 -20.53 -17.06 -2.17
CA CYS A 137 -21.00 -18.30 -1.57
C CYS A 137 -22.40 -18.67 -2.06
N ILE A 138 -22.79 -19.92 -1.85
CA ILE A 138 -24.16 -20.42 -2.01
C ILE A 138 -24.66 -20.89 -0.65
N VAL A 139 -25.87 -20.51 -0.25
CA VAL A 139 -26.48 -20.93 1.00
C VAL A 139 -26.77 -22.42 0.96
N CYS A 140 -26.20 -23.18 1.91
CA CYS A 140 -26.38 -24.63 2.03
C CYS A 140 -27.44 -24.99 3.07
N ASP A 141 -27.57 -24.17 4.14
CA ASP A 141 -28.52 -24.38 5.22
C ASP A 141 -28.87 -23.07 5.93
N GLY A 142 -30.08 -22.99 6.47
CA GLY A 142 -30.60 -21.79 7.12
C GLY A 142 -31.13 -20.75 6.14
N ASN A 143 -31.42 -19.55 6.67
CA ASN A 143 -31.84 -18.39 5.90
C ASN A 143 -31.27 -17.11 6.49
N CYS A 144 -31.10 -16.10 5.66
CA CYS A 144 -30.61 -14.82 6.09
C CYS A 144 -31.16 -13.67 5.24
N ARG A 145 -31.13 -12.46 5.80
CA ARG A 145 -31.37 -11.23 5.04
C ARG A 145 -30.05 -10.48 4.86
N VAL A 146 -29.77 -10.14 3.62
CA VAL A 146 -28.49 -9.54 3.21
C VAL A 146 -28.68 -8.11 2.79
N ASN A 147 -27.74 -7.25 3.17
CA ASN A 147 -27.63 -5.89 2.68
C ASN A 147 -26.54 -5.85 1.61
N GLU A 148 -26.92 -5.62 0.37
CA GLU A 148 -26.04 -5.53 -0.80
C GLU A 148 -25.77 -4.07 -1.21
N SER A 149 -26.13 -3.08 -0.39
CA SER A 149 -26.05 -1.65 -0.74
C SER A 149 -24.65 -1.16 -1.11
N LEU A 150 -23.60 -1.76 -0.56
CA LEU A 150 -22.22 -1.43 -0.93
C LEU A 150 -21.84 -1.88 -2.35
N LEU A 151 -22.58 -2.83 -2.92
CA LEU A 151 -22.32 -3.40 -4.24
C LEU A 151 -23.26 -2.80 -5.29
N THR A 152 -24.55 -2.70 -4.97
CA THR A 152 -25.60 -2.31 -5.90
C THR A 152 -26.05 -0.85 -5.74
N GLY A 153 -25.78 -0.25 -4.59
CA GLY A 153 -26.31 1.08 -4.20
C GLY A 153 -27.73 1.05 -3.64
N GLU A 154 -28.41 -0.11 -3.66
CA GLU A 154 -29.78 -0.26 -3.16
C GLU A 154 -29.79 -0.69 -1.69
N SER A 155 -30.54 0.05 -0.85
CA SER A 155 -30.58 -0.20 0.60
C SER A 155 -31.60 -1.28 1.02
N ASN A 156 -32.30 -1.89 0.10
CA ASN A 156 -33.28 -2.92 0.40
C ASN A 156 -32.61 -4.20 0.89
N LEU A 157 -33.15 -4.80 1.96
CA LEU A 157 -32.70 -6.10 2.43
C LEU A 157 -33.28 -7.20 1.55
N ILE A 158 -32.41 -8.09 1.05
CA ILE A 158 -32.76 -9.22 0.20
C ILE A 158 -32.80 -10.47 1.07
N GLU A 159 -33.88 -11.22 1.02
CA GLU A 159 -34.00 -12.51 1.69
C GLU A 159 -33.29 -13.58 0.83
N LYS A 160 -32.45 -14.38 1.48
CA LYS A 160 -31.67 -15.45 0.86
C LYS A 160 -31.99 -16.77 1.55
N ASN A 161 -32.38 -17.75 0.75
CA ASN A 161 -32.75 -19.10 1.16
C ASN A 161 -31.72 -20.11 0.64
N VAL A 162 -31.87 -21.36 1.01
CA VAL A 162 -30.99 -22.45 0.54
C VAL A 162 -30.98 -22.49 -0.98
N GLY A 163 -29.78 -22.50 -1.58
CA GLY A 163 -29.54 -22.44 -3.02
C GLY A 163 -29.28 -21.04 -3.58
N ASP A 164 -29.54 -19.98 -2.80
CA ASP A 164 -29.32 -18.61 -3.25
C ASP A 164 -27.84 -18.20 -3.15
N GLU A 165 -27.40 -17.34 -4.09
CA GLU A 165 -26.04 -16.82 -4.12
C GLU A 165 -25.89 -15.64 -3.14
N LEU A 166 -24.79 -15.64 -2.38
CA LEU A 166 -24.32 -14.56 -1.51
C LEU A 166 -23.09 -13.92 -2.12
N LEU A 167 -23.17 -12.62 -2.40
CA LEU A 167 -22.07 -11.89 -3.02
C LEU A 167 -21.06 -11.39 -1.97
N SER A 168 -19.78 -11.60 -2.24
CA SER A 168 -18.69 -11.07 -1.41
C SER A 168 -18.79 -9.53 -1.27
N GLY A 169 -18.50 -9.03 -0.07
CA GLY A 169 -18.61 -7.60 0.24
C GLY A 169 -19.93 -7.17 0.84
N SER A 170 -21.02 -7.96 0.71
CA SER A 170 -22.30 -7.72 1.36
C SER A 170 -22.27 -8.03 2.86
N PHE A 171 -23.32 -7.65 3.59
CA PHE A 171 -23.46 -7.89 5.03
C PHE A 171 -24.73 -8.67 5.37
N ILE A 172 -24.60 -9.61 6.30
CA ILE A 172 -25.77 -10.27 6.89
C ILE A 172 -26.46 -9.28 7.86
N ALA A 173 -27.65 -8.83 7.49
CA ALA A 173 -28.45 -7.91 8.30
C ALA A 173 -29.24 -8.62 9.40
N ALA A 174 -29.76 -9.83 9.10
CA ALA A 174 -30.50 -10.67 10.04
C ALA A 174 -30.42 -12.15 9.63
N GLY A 175 -30.66 -13.05 10.59
CA GLY A 175 -30.63 -14.49 10.38
C GLY A 175 -29.23 -15.09 10.59
N LYS A 176 -29.13 -16.39 10.30
CA LYS A 176 -27.90 -17.20 10.34
C LYS A 176 -27.99 -18.24 9.26
N CYS A 177 -26.93 -18.42 8.49
CA CYS A 177 -26.86 -19.43 7.44
C CYS A 177 -25.48 -20.07 7.39
N TYR A 178 -25.42 -21.26 6.80
CA TYR A 178 -24.22 -21.95 6.38
C TYR A 178 -24.12 -21.81 4.86
N ALA A 179 -22.98 -21.35 4.37
CA ALA A 179 -22.83 -21.07 2.94
C ALA A 179 -21.48 -21.59 2.45
N GLN A 180 -21.50 -22.30 1.32
CA GLN A 180 -20.30 -22.85 0.68
C GLN A 180 -19.66 -21.79 -0.21
N ALA A 181 -18.35 -21.59 -0.06
CA ALA A 181 -17.55 -20.69 -0.90
C ALA A 181 -17.41 -21.29 -2.32
N VAL A 182 -17.95 -20.59 -3.32
CA VAL A 182 -17.90 -21.01 -4.73
C VAL A 182 -16.93 -20.21 -5.59
N LYS A 183 -16.54 -19.01 -5.13
CA LYS A 183 -15.48 -18.20 -5.73
C LYS A 183 -14.65 -17.57 -4.62
N VAL A 184 -13.33 -17.56 -4.80
CA VAL A 184 -12.36 -17.03 -3.82
C VAL A 184 -11.36 -16.07 -4.48
N GLY A 185 -10.78 -15.17 -3.71
CA GLY A 185 -9.73 -14.27 -4.16
C GLY A 185 -10.15 -13.30 -5.26
N ALA A 186 -9.43 -13.32 -6.38
CA ALA A 186 -9.65 -12.42 -7.51
C ALA A 186 -10.96 -12.69 -8.27
N ASP A 187 -11.51 -13.89 -8.15
CA ASP A 187 -12.72 -14.30 -8.86
C ASP A 187 -14.01 -13.84 -8.17
N CYS A 188 -13.90 -13.37 -6.91
CA CYS A 188 -15.02 -12.84 -6.16
C CYS A 188 -15.59 -11.57 -6.79
N TYR A 189 -16.90 -11.37 -6.63
CA TYR A 189 -17.62 -10.21 -7.15
C TYR A 189 -17.05 -8.89 -6.65
N ALA A 190 -16.81 -8.77 -5.34
CA ALA A 190 -16.19 -7.56 -4.77
C ALA A 190 -14.77 -7.29 -5.31
N ALA A 191 -13.99 -8.34 -5.58
CA ALA A 191 -12.66 -8.19 -6.14
C ALA A 191 -12.71 -7.67 -7.58
N LYS A 192 -13.66 -8.13 -8.39
CA LYS A 192 -13.86 -7.65 -9.77
C LYS A 192 -14.25 -6.19 -9.80
N ILE A 193 -15.26 -5.76 -9.02
CA ILE A 193 -15.65 -4.35 -8.92
C ILE A 193 -14.47 -3.49 -8.45
N ASN A 194 -13.73 -3.95 -7.43
CA ASN A 194 -12.59 -3.20 -6.91
C ASN A 194 -11.45 -3.09 -7.93
N ASN A 195 -11.22 -4.12 -8.75
CA ASN A 195 -10.23 -4.08 -9.81
C ASN A 195 -10.65 -3.14 -10.95
N GLU A 196 -11.92 -3.13 -11.34
CA GLU A 196 -12.46 -2.17 -12.31
C GLU A 196 -12.36 -0.74 -11.78
N ALA A 197 -12.69 -0.51 -10.50
CA ALA A 197 -12.53 0.79 -9.86
C ALA A 197 -11.06 1.23 -9.74
N LYS A 198 -10.11 0.32 -9.55
CA LYS A 198 -8.66 0.62 -9.55
C LYS A 198 -8.14 1.05 -10.92
N TYR A 199 -8.71 0.56 -12.01
CA TYR A 199 -8.37 1.03 -13.36
C TYR A 199 -8.73 2.51 -13.56
N ILE A 200 -9.78 2.98 -12.89
CA ILE A 200 -10.26 4.37 -12.96
C ILE A 200 -9.50 5.28 -11.99
N LYS A 201 -8.86 4.76 -10.95
CA LYS A 201 -8.28 5.55 -9.84
C LYS A 201 -6.82 5.24 -9.55
N LYS A 202 -5.95 5.56 -10.49
CA LYS A 202 -4.63 6.06 -10.11
C LYS A 202 -4.86 7.49 -9.58
N VAL A 203 -5.31 7.61 -8.33
CA VAL A 203 -5.34 8.91 -7.66
C VAL A 203 -3.90 9.27 -7.35
N ASN A 204 -3.20 9.76 -8.35
CA ASN A 204 -2.12 10.66 -8.10
C ASN A 204 -2.78 11.88 -7.46
N SER A 205 -2.53 12.13 -6.19
CA SER A 205 -2.95 13.39 -5.59
C SER A 205 -2.45 14.51 -6.48
N GLN A 206 -3.35 15.34 -7.04
CA GLN A 206 -2.98 16.48 -7.89
C GLN A 206 -1.93 17.37 -7.19
N ILE A 207 -2.00 17.41 -5.86
CA ILE A 207 -1.04 18.10 -5.00
C ILE A 207 0.34 17.45 -5.11
N MET A 208 0.44 16.12 -5.04
CA MET A 208 1.70 15.39 -5.13
C MET A 208 2.33 15.51 -6.52
N GLU A 209 1.53 15.47 -7.59
CA GLU A 209 2.01 15.71 -8.95
C GLU A 209 2.54 17.13 -9.12
N SER A 210 1.84 18.11 -8.56
CA SER A 210 2.28 19.52 -8.59
C SER A 210 3.60 19.72 -7.83
N PHE A 211 3.76 19.09 -6.65
CA PHE A 211 5.02 19.13 -5.91
C PHE A 211 6.16 18.48 -6.68
N ASN A 212 5.94 17.29 -7.23
CA ASN A 212 6.95 16.60 -8.04
C ASN A 212 7.33 17.39 -9.29
N PHE A 213 6.38 18.07 -9.91
CA PHE A 213 6.62 18.95 -11.06
C PHE A 213 7.49 20.14 -10.67
N ILE A 214 7.17 20.83 -9.57
CA ILE A 214 7.96 21.95 -9.06
C ILE A 214 9.38 21.50 -8.72
N ILE A 215 9.55 20.36 -8.03
CA ILE A 215 10.88 19.82 -7.72
C ILE A 215 11.68 19.54 -8.98
N LYS A 216 11.07 18.95 -10.02
CA LYS A 216 11.72 18.70 -11.31
C LYS A 216 12.15 19.99 -11.99
N ILE A 217 11.28 21.01 -12.03
CA ILE A 217 11.62 22.34 -12.61
C ILE A 217 12.76 22.95 -11.83
N CYS A 218 12.67 23.04 -10.51
CA CYS A 218 13.74 23.59 -9.67
C CYS A 218 15.08 22.87 -9.93
N THR A 219 15.05 21.54 -9.99
CA THR A 219 16.24 20.75 -10.27
C THR A 219 16.83 21.04 -11.66
N PHE A 220 15.97 21.14 -12.69
CA PHE A 220 16.39 21.42 -14.05
C PHE A 220 16.99 22.84 -14.18
N VAL A 221 16.40 23.83 -13.51
CA VAL A 221 16.86 25.24 -13.51
C VAL A 221 18.17 25.40 -12.73
N LEU A 222 18.40 24.58 -11.70
CA LEU A 222 19.67 24.63 -10.93
C LEU A 222 20.91 24.31 -11.79
N PHE A 223 20.78 23.48 -12.83
CA PHE A 223 21.89 23.08 -13.69
C PHE A 223 22.48 24.28 -14.48
N PRO A 224 21.69 25.01 -15.30
CA PRO A 224 22.23 26.16 -16.02
C PRO A 224 22.65 27.29 -15.10
N ILE A 225 21.96 27.52 -13.98
CA ILE A 225 22.36 28.52 -12.97
C ILE A 225 23.71 28.15 -12.36
N GLY A 226 23.91 26.86 -12.02
CA GLY A 226 25.18 26.39 -11.47
C GLY A 226 26.34 26.58 -12.43
N ILE A 227 26.16 26.30 -13.71
CA ILE A 227 27.16 26.52 -14.76
C ILE A 227 27.47 28.01 -14.91
N ALA A 228 26.44 28.85 -15.01
CA ALA A 228 26.59 30.30 -15.17
C ALA A 228 27.31 30.89 -13.94
N PHE A 229 26.96 30.43 -12.75
CA PHE A 229 27.59 30.88 -11.51
C PHE A 229 29.06 30.46 -11.43
N PHE A 230 29.37 29.23 -11.82
CA PHE A 230 30.74 28.74 -11.87
C PHE A 230 31.60 29.54 -12.87
N ILE A 231 31.12 29.78 -14.09
CA ILE A 231 31.81 30.59 -15.10
C ILE A 231 32.08 31.99 -14.56
N ARG A 232 31.05 32.63 -13.97
CA ARG A 232 31.20 33.98 -13.38
C ARG A 232 32.26 34.01 -12.26
N GLN A 233 32.22 33.04 -11.35
CA GLN A 233 33.19 32.95 -10.25
C GLN A 233 34.62 32.71 -10.74
N PHE A 234 34.75 31.90 -11.82
CA PHE A 234 36.06 31.61 -12.40
C PHE A 234 36.68 32.77 -13.18
N THR A 235 35.85 33.71 -13.67
CA THR A 235 36.31 34.90 -14.40
C THR A 235 36.63 36.10 -13.51
N LEU A 236 36.47 35.99 -12.21
CA LEU A 236 36.85 37.06 -11.27
C LEU A 236 38.40 37.20 -11.15
N PRO A 237 38.95 38.42 -11.00
CA PRO A 237 40.35 38.62 -10.67
C PRO A 237 40.70 37.82 -9.41
N ASP A 238 41.86 37.14 -9.41
CA ASP A 238 42.35 36.28 -8.31
C ASP A 238 41.50 35.02 -8.01
N ALA A 239 40.62 34.64 -8.91
CA ALA A 239 39.83 33.41 -8.75
C ALA A 239 40.72 32.17 -8.90
N THR A 240 40.67 31.30 -7.90
CA THR A 240 41.22 29.96 -8.00
C THR A 240 40.10 28.95 -8.34
N LEU A 241 40.45 27.84 -8.98
CA LEU A 241 39.49 26.77 -9.23
C LEU A 241 38.79 26.35 -7.93
N GLN A 242 39.53 26.31 -6.84
CA GLN A 242 39.01 25.96 -5.52
C GLN A 242 37.96 26.97 -5.06
N SER A 243 38.24 28.29 -5.12
CA SER A 243 37.29 29.32 -4.71
C SER A 243 36.02 29.35 -5.55
N ALA A 244 36.15 29.12 -6.88
CA ALA A 244 35.03 29.09 -7.79
C ALA A 244 34.10 27.87 -7.50
N VAL A 245 34.66 26.70 -7.28
CA VAL A 245 33.89 25.49 -6.93
C VAL A 245 33.20 25.65 -5.58
N ILE A 246 33.89 26.11 -4.56
CA ILE A 246 33.34 26.33 -3.20
C ILE A 246 32.13 27.27 -3.25
N SER A 247 32.29 28.43 -3.88
CA SER A 247 31.25 29.46 -3.98
C SER A 247 30.03 28.93 -4.76
N THR A 248 30.27 28.19 -5.84
CA THR A 248 29.19 27.58 -6.64
C THR A 248 28.43 26.53 -5.82
N VAL A 249 29.12 25.62 -5.16
CA VAL A 249 28.50 24.59 -4.31
C VAL A 249 27.69 25.21 -3.17
N ALA A 250 28.25 26.21 -2.47
CA ALA A 250 27.56 26.89 -1.38
C ALA A 250 26.27 27.57 -1.85
N SER A 251 26.30 28.22 -3.03
CA SER A 251 25.12 28.86 -3.63
C SER A 251 24.06 27.83 -4.03
N LEU A 252 24.44 26.75 -4.70
CA LEU A 252 23.52 25.70 -5.14
C LEU A 252 22.87 24.98 -3.96
N VAL A 253 23.62 24.64 -2.93
CA VAL A 253 23.11 24.00 -1.71
C VAL A 253 22.06 24.88 -1.00
N GLY A 254 22.25 26.21 -1.04
CA GLY A 254 21.30 27.20 -0.48
C GLY A 254 20.01 27.34 -1.27
N MET A 255 20.03 27.09 -2.60
CA MET A 255 18.87 27.22 -3.48
C MET A 255 17.95 26.00 -3.50
N ILE A 256 18.37 24.88 -2.95
CA ILE A 256 17.60 23.64 -2.96
C ILE A 256 16.45 23.70 -1.96
N PRO A 257 15.18 23.51 -2.35
CA PRO A 257 14.02 23.61 -1.48
C PRO A 257 13.88 22.36 -0.59
N LYS A 258 14.72 22.23 0.44
CA LYS A 258 14.80 21.05 1.32
C LYS A 258 13.48 20.70 2.01
N GLY A 259 12.67 21.71 2.37
CA GLY A 259 11.37 21.49 3.02
C GLY A 259 10.33 20.82 2.13
N MET A 260 10.35 21.06 0.81
CA MET A 260 9.40 20.46 -0.12
C MET A 260 9.66 18.96 -0.34
N ILE A 261 10.92 18.53 -0.24
CA ILE A 261 11.30 17.11 -0.43
C ILE A 261 10.81 16.28 0.75
N LEU A 262 10.85 16.82 1.98
CA LEU A 262 10.28 16.15 3.16
C LEU A 262 8.76 16.01 3.09
N LEU A 263 8.05 16.98 2.50
CA LEU A 263 6.59 16.95 2.33
C LEU A 263 6.14 15.94 1.28
N THR A 264 6.98 15.59 0.30
CA THR A 264 6.63 14.61 -0.75
C THR A 264 6.90 13.16 -0.33
N SER A 265 7.62 12.94 0.77
CA SER A 265 7.92 11.61 1.30
C SER A 265 6.96 11.15 2.40
N SER A 266 6.05 12.01 2.85
CA SER A 266 5.00 11.69 3.83
C SER A 266 3.65 11.48 3.13
#